data_2358f846c7efcd6efc6588bd55975bcb
#
_entry.id   2358f846c7efcd6efc6588bd55975bcb
#
_cell.length_a   1.000
_cell.length_b   1.000
_cell.length_c   1.000
_cell.angle_alpha   90.00
_cell.angle_beta   90.00
_cell.angle_gamma   90.00
#
_symmetry.space_group_name_H-M   'P 1'
#
loop_
_entity.id
_entity.type
_entity.pdbx_description
1 polymer ?
#
loop_
_entity_poly.entity_id
_entity_poly.type
_entity_poly.pdbx_seq_one_letter_code
_entity_poly.pdbx_strand_id
1 'polypeptide(L)'
;MQEGAASGPRPVEVTRAGSGLSRIARTDRAGVEAATEAKRALDGLPPSYGFVFASPKHDLAASLAQVAEVSGCTDLIGATSAGELSEKGFARGAVAVLLVHAPRSVHQLAFGPRLRGGHAETARELCRDFEQLAATARSRGWPHSTSVILLDGLADTCERALKQVMLETRPFQQVVGGAAGVDLGLNTARVGMRLQASPDAGVALHVFGPTRWGVGIDHGLTPPSPRMSVALKMTVTKMTGNVIEELDGRPAFEAYQRHAKDHDVQLGPENVAQYLITNPLGVYFLDEIRSVRVAGSVTGTGGLVCTAELAEGSLVTILHADPRNLIEAAGRAAQAARKNLDGAAPAAVLLFDCGSRGMALGQSFDREVAAVRDVFPDVPMAGFLTYGEIARFRGRLDPWHNSTAVVVAIPE
;
A
#
# COMPACT_ATOMS: atom_id res chain seq x y z
N MET A 1 24.74 47.42 31.56
CA MET A 1 23.67 47.23 30.57
C MET A 1 24.02 45.97 29.83
N GLN A 2 23.37 44.85 30.19
CA GLN A 2 23.48 43.59 29.46
C GLN A 2 22.32 43.57 28.43
N GLU A 3 22.70 43.61 27.14
CA GLU A 3 21.76 43.42 26.05
C GLU A 3 21.19 41.97 26.09
N GLY A 4 19.89 41.87 26.27
CA GLY A 4 19.18 40.60 26.16
C GLY A 4 19.24 40.11 24.72
N ALA A 5 19.92 39.00 24.52
CA ALA A 5 19.85 38.25 23.25
C ALA A 5 18.39 37.85 23.01
N ALA A 6 17.79 38.38 21.96
CA ALA A 6 16.49 37.96 21.48
C ALA A 6 16.59 36.47 21.13
N SER A 7 15.96 35.61 21.93
CA SER A 7 15.79 34.19 21.59
C SER A 7 14.92 34.11 20.32
N GLY A 8 15.52 33.74 19.22
CA GLY A 8 14.76 33.38 17.99
C GLY A 8 13.68 32.34 18.30
N PRO A 9 12.65 32.20 17.44
CA PRO A 9 11.60 31.23 17.67
C PRO A 9 12.21 29.84 17.86
N ARG A 10 11.81 29.15 18.95
CA ARG A 10 12.26 27.77 19.19
C ARG A 10 11.91 26.91 17.99
N PRO A 11 12.81 26.04 17.53
CA PRO A 11 12.50 25.15 16.42
C PRO A 11 11.27 24.31 16.76
N VAL A 12 10.38 24.14 15.77
CA VAL A 12 9.20 23.27 15.91
C VAL A 12 9.71 21.84 16.05
N GLU A 13 9.55 21.26 17.25
CA GLU A 13 10.06 19.91 17.58
C GLU A 13 9.08 18.78 17.24
N VAL A 14 7.87 19.11 16.74
CA VAL A 14 6.82 18.16 16.39
C VAL A 14 6.81 17.89 14.89
N THR A 15 6.40 16.68 14.52
CA THR A 15 6.19 16.32 13.11
C THR A 15 5.02 17.12 12.55
N ARG A 16 5.17 17.63 11.34
CA ARG A 16 4.12 18.30 10.55
C ARG A 16 4.11 17.73 9.16
N ALA A 17 2.95 17.78 8.51
CA ALA A 17 2.85 17.34 7.14
C ALA A 17 1.96 18.25 6.31
N GLY A 18 2.13 18.16 5.00
CA GLY A 18 1.24 18.77 4.04
C GLY A 18 1.02 17.83 2.87
N SER A 19 -0.19 17.82 2.35
CA SER A 19 -0.62 17.02 1.21
C SER A 19 -1.05 17.91 0.05
N GLY A 20 -1.00 17.35 -1.15
CA GLY A 20 -1.53 17.99 -2.34
C GLY A 20 -1.96 16.96 -3.37
N LEU A 21 -3.02 17.29 -4.12
CA LEU A 21 -3.57 16.47 -5.19
C LEU A 21 -3.81 17.30 -6.44
N SER A 22 -3.08 17.00 -7.51
CA SER A 22 -3.28 17.62 -8.81
C SER A 22 -4.02 16.71 -9.77
N ARG A 23 -5.08 17.23 -10.38
CA ARG A 23 -5.84 16.57 -11.47
C ARG A 23 -5.47 17.11 -12.85
N ILE A 24 -4.41 17.91 -12.95
CA ILE A 24 -3.93 18.48 -14.22
C ILE A 24 -3.36 17.36 -15.08
N ALA A 25 -3.83 17.24 -16.32
CA ALA A 25 -3.37 16.21 -17.27
C ALA A 25 -1.92 16.41 -17.77
N ARG A 26 -1.37 17.60 -17.64
CA ARG A 26 -0.02 17.96 -18.10
C ARG A 26 1.01 17.58 -17.04
N THR A 27 1.90 16.64 -17.36
CA THR A 27 2.97 16.16 -16.47
C THR A 27 3.87 17.30 -15.99
N ASP A 28 4.19 18.28 -16.86
CA ASP A 28 5.04 19.43 -16.53
C ASP A 28 4.44 20.38 -15.48
N ARG A 29 3.19 20.21 -15.09
CA ARG A 29 2.50 21.04 -14.11
C ARG A 29 1.90 20.28 -12.92
N ALA A 30 1.58 18.99 -13.12
CA ALA A 30 0.85 18.23 -12.12
C ALA A 30 1.65 18.07 -10.80
N GLY A 31 2.93 17.71 -10.89
CA GLY A 31 3.81 17.62 -9.72
C GLY A 31 4.05 18.97 -9.05
N VAL A 32 4.17 20.05 -9.85
CA VAL A 32 4.34 21.43 -9.34
C VAL A 32 3.13 21.87 -8.53
N GLU A 33 1.91 21.66 -9.05
CA GLU A 33 0.68 22.03 -8.35
C GLU A 33 0.52 21.27 -7.03
N ALA A 34 0.65 19.93 -7.07
CA ALA A 34 0.52 19.11 -5.89
C ALA A 34 1.60 19.44 -4.83
N ALA A 35 2.85 19.64 -5.25
CA ALA A 35 3.93 20.04 -4.35
C ALA A 35 3.74 21.42 -3.75
N THR A 36 3.24 22.39 -4.52
CA THR A 36 2.97 23.76 -4.04
C THR A 36 1.91 23.74 -2.95
N GLU A 37 0.87 22.94 -3.13
CA GLU A 37 -0.16 22.77 -2.13
C GLU A 37 0.36 22.11 -0.86
N ALA A 38 1.08 20.99 -0.99
CA ALA A 38 1.69 20.28 0.13
C ALA A 38 2.68 21.18 0.92
N LYS A 39 3.52 21.93 0.21
CA LYS A 39 4.48 22.86 0.83
C LYS A 39 3.79 23.99 1.59
N ARG A 40 2.70 24.53 1.05
CA ARG A 40 1.94 25.61 1.72
C ARG A 40 1.41 25.15 3.08
N ALA A 41 0.95 23.89 3.20
CA ALA A 41 0.45 23.34 4.46
C ALA A 41 1.56 23.15 5.51
N LEU A 42 2.84 23.12 5.11
CA LEU A 42 3.98 23.08 6.03
C LEU A 42 4.36 24.45 6.63
N ASP A 43 3.73 25.54 6.19
CA ASP A 43 3.92 26.89 6.73
C ASP A 43 5.41 27.29 6.91
N GLY A 44 6.20 27.05 5.86
CA GLY A 44 7.62 27.38 5.82
C GLY A 44 8.57 26.35 6.46
N LEU A 45 8.06 25.30 7.09
CA LEU A 45 8.90 24.24 7.63
C LEU A 45 9.53 23.41 6.49
N PRO A 46 10.84 23.11 6.54
CA PRO A 46 11.48 22.29 5.53
C PRO A 46 11.05 20.82 5.67
N PRO A 47 10.57 20.18 4.60
CA PRO A 47 10.25 18.75 4.67
C PRO A 47 11.52 17.90 4.83
N SER A 48 11.44 16.86 5.65
CA SER A 48 12.51 15.88 5.88
C SER A 48 12.48 14.79 4.81
N TYR A 49 11.29 14.36 4.42
CA TYR A 49 11.06 13.37 3.37
C TYR A 49 9.65 13.53 2.78
N GLY A 50 9.37 12.81 1.70
CA GLY A 50 8.05 12.86 1.09
C GLY A 50 7.70 11.65 0.22
N PHE A 51 6.42 11.61 -0.16
CA PHE A 51 5.81 10.55 -0.97
C PHE A 51 5.16 11.17 -2.21
N VAL A 52 5.34 10.51 -3.36
CA VAL A 52 4.76 10.93 -4.63
C VAL A 52 4.07 9.73 -5.30
N PHE A 53 2.77 9.80 -5.43
CA PHE A 53 1.98 8.80 -6.14
C PHE A 53 1.41 9.41 -7.40
N ALA A 54 1.68 8.80 -8.53
CA ALA A 54 1.31 9.37 -9.83
C ALA A 54 0.66 8.33 -10.74
N SER A 55 -0.40 8.71 -11.41
CA SER A 55 -0.90 7.91 -12.53
C SER A 55 0.24 7.67 -13.54
N PRO A 56 0.37 6.49 -14.14
CA PRO A 56 1.35 6.23 -15.19
C PRO A 56 1.15 7.07 -16.47
N LYS A 57 0.11 7.91 -16.56
CA LYS A 57 -0.02 8.97 -17.57
C LYS A 57 0.99 10.09 -17.36
N HIS A 58 1.49 10.23 -16.14
CA HIS A 58 2.57 11.14 -15.79
C HIS A 58 3.88 10.37 -15.71
N ASP A 59 4.98 11.01 -16.16
CA ASP A 59 6.31 10.47 -15.91
C ASP A 59 6.63 10.60 -14.41
N LEU A 60 6.85 9.48 -13.73
CA LEU A 60 7.09 9.48 -12.29
C LEU A 60 8.42 10.18 -11.92
N ALA A 61 9.48 10.02 -12.75
CA ALA A 61 10.74 10.70 -12.49
C ALA A 61 10.61 12.21 -12.64
N ALA A 62 9.89 12.67 -13.67
CA ALA A 62 9.57 14.09 -13.83
C ALA A 62 8.72 14.63 -12.67
N SER A 63 7.74 13.87 -12.20
CA SER A 63 6.91 14.25 -11.04
C SER A 63 7.76 14.37 -9.77
N LEU A 64 8.65 13.42 -9.50
CA LEU A 64 9.59 13.47 -8.38
C LEU A 64 10.52 14.70 -8.46
N ALA A 65 11.06 14.99 -9.65
CA ALA A 65 11.92 16.16 -9.87
C ALA A 65 11.18 17.47 -9.60
N GLN A 66 9.94 17.62 -10.06
CA GLN A 66 9.10 18.79 -9.82
C GLN A 66 8.80 18.97 -8.32
N VAL A 67 8.48 17.86 -7.62
CA VAL A 67 8.23 17.91 -6.17
C VAL A 67 9.50 18.32 -5.44
N ALA A 68 10.66 17.78 -5.82
CA ALA A 68 11.94 18.15 -5.22
C ALA A 68 12.28 19.63 -5.45
N GLU A 69 12.10 20.14 -6.66
CA GLU A 69 12.34 21.55 -7.01
C GLU A 69 11.45 22.50 -6.20
N VAL A 70 10.14 22.23 -6.15
CA VAL A 70 9.17 23.08 -5.44
C VAL A 70 9.37 23.01 -3.92
N SER A 71 9.53 21.81 -3.36
CA SER A 71 9.59 21.61 -1.92
C SER A 71 10.97 21.90 -1.31
N GLY A 72 12.04 21.74 -2.08
CA GLY A 72 13.42 21.72 -1.59
C GLY A 72 13.80 20.39 -0.95
N CYS A 73 12.95 19.36 -1.01
CA CYS A 73 13.18 18.02 -0.44
C CYS A 73 13.58 17.04 -1.54
N THR A 74 14.74 16.42 -1.42
CA THR A 74 15.22 15.37 -2.34
C THR A 74 14.99 13.96 -1.83
N ASP A 75 14.69 13.79 -0.54
CA ASP A 75 14.42 12.48 0.05
C ASP A 75 12.96 12.08 -0.17
N LEU A 76 12.68 11.74 -1.44
CA LEU A 76 11.37 11.36 -1.94
C LEU A 76 11.36 9.88 -2.35
N ILE A 77 10.29 9.17 -2.05
CA ILE A 77 9.94 7.90 -2.68
C ILE A 77 8.58 8.02 -3.36
N GLY A 78 8.38 7.22 -4.41
CA GLY A 78 7.12 7.27 -5.15
C GLY A 78 6.80 5.98 -5.89
N ALA A 79 5.57 5.91 -6.37
CA ALA A 79 5.08 4.79 -7.18
C ALA A 79 4.07 5.28 -8.22
N THR A 80 4.00 4.56 -9.34
CA THR A 80 2.84 4.65 -10.21
C THR A 80 1.65 3.94 -9.57
N SER A 81 0.44 4.35 -9.94
CA SER A 81 -0.80 3.95 -9.27
C SER A 81 -1.92 3.60 -10.24
N ALA A 82 -2.92 2.86 -9.76
CA ALA A 82 -4.19 2.65 -10.44
C ALA A 82 -5.25 3.72 -10.07
N GLY A 83 -4.83 4.72 -9.28
CA GLY A 83 -5.63 5.86 -8.83
C GLY A 83 -5.02 6.49 -7.57
N GLU A 84 -5.13 7.80 -7.44
CA GLU A 84 -4.49 8.63 -6.44
C GLU A 84 -5.47 9.06 -5.36
N LEU A 85 -5.02 9.13 -4.11
CA LEU A 85 -5.83 9.39 -2.92
C LEU A 85 -5.28 10.59 -2.15
N SER A 86 -6.17 11.41 -1.62
CA SER A 86 -5.86 12.42 -0.62
C SER A 86 -7.08 12.64 0.30
N GLU A 87 -6.96 13.48 1.32
CA GLU A 87 -8.10 13.90 2.13
C GLU A 87 -9.20 14.60 1.32
N LYS A 88 -8.88 15.03 0.09
CA LYS A 88 -9.84 15.65 -0.86
C LYS A 88 -10.62 14.62 -1.67
N GLY A 89 -10.34 13.34 -1.50
CA GLY A 89 -11.00 12.25 -2.19
C GLY A 89 -10.10 11.49 -3.15
N PHE A 90 -10.73 10.76 -4.05
CA PHE A 90 -10.12 9.92 -5.06
C PHE A 90 -9.99 10.62 -6.40
N ALA A 91 -8.91 10.31 -7.13
CA ALA A 91 -8.69 10.77 -8.49
C ALA A 91 -8.05 9.67 -9.35
N ARG A 92 -8.28 9.73 -10.65
CA ARG A 92 -7.55 8.95 -11.66
C ARG A 92 -6.82 9.88 -12.60
N GLY A 93 -5.63 9.51 -13.02
CA GLY A 93 -4.82 10.34 -13.91
C GLY A 93 -4.24 11.58 -13.20
N ALA A 94 -3.97 11.47 -11.91
CA ALA A 94 -3.55 12.57 -11.04
C ALA A 94 -2.12 12.39 -10.50
N VAL A 95 -1.67 13.35 -9.71
CA VAL A 95 -0.45 13.24 -8.87
C VAL A 95 -0.83 13.62 -7.44
N ALA A 96 -0.58 12.72 -6.49
CA ALA A 96 -0.75 12.96 -5.06
C ALA A 96 0.63 13.07 -4.39
N VAL A 97 0.79 14.04 -3.49
CA VAL A 97 2.03 14.33 -2.78
C VAL A 97 1.75 14.43 -1.28
N LEU A 98 2.63 13.84 -0.47
CA LEU A 98 2.70 14.07 0.96
C LEU A 98 4.13 14.48 1.31
N LEU A 99 4.30 15.65 1.91
CA LEU A 99 5.56 16.15 2.45
C LEU A 99 5.53 16.11 3.99
N VAL A 100 6.59 15.62 4.61
CA VAL A 100 6.67 15.44 6.06
C VAL A 100 7.89 16.15 6.61
N HIS A 101 7.66 17.09 7.52
CA HIS A 101 8.68 17.69 8.40
C HIS A 101 8.76 16.83 9.68
N ALA A 102 9.87 16.13 9.89
CA ALA A 102 10.05 15.20 11.01
C ALA A 102 11.40 15.40 11.71
N PRO A 103 11.55 16.49 12.49
CA PRO A 103 12.84 16.87 13.09
C PRO A 103 13.34 15.86 14.15
N ARG A 104 12.41 15.08 14.72
CA ARG A 104 12.71 14.03 15.71
C ARG A 104 12.70 12.64 15.09
N SER A 105 13.28 12.51 13.90
CA SER A 105 13.47 11.23 13.24
C SER A 105 14.84 11.14 12.59
N VAL A 106 15.30 9.93 12.34
CA VAL A 106 16.33 9.64 11.35
C VAL A 106 15.73 8.75 10.29
N HIS A 107 16.08 8.99 9.07
CA HIS A 107 15.55 8.24 7.94
C HIS A 107 16.61 7.94 6.90
N GLN A 108 16.33 6.99 6.07
CA GLN A 108 17.18 6.56 4.96
C GLN A 108 16.34 5.99 3.84
N LEU A 109 16.72 6.32 2.61
CA LEU A 109 16.15 5.77 1.41
C LEU A 109 17.04 4.64 0.89
N ALA A 110 16.40 3.61 0.31
CA ALA A 110 17.11 2.50 -0.32
C ALA A 110 16.42 2.13 -1.64
N PHE A 111 17.21 1.62 -2.59
CA PHE A 111 16.76 1.19 -3.91
C PHE A 111 17.27 -0.20 -4.21
N GLY A 112 16.38 -1.09 -4.64
CA GLY A 112 16.71 -2.47 -5.05
C GLY A 112 16.23 -2.75 -6.49
N PRO A 113 17.13 -2.92 -7.45
CA PRO A 113 16.79 -3.25 -8.84
C PRO A 113 16.52 -4.75 -9.03
N ARG A 114 16.01 -5.13 -10.23
CA ARG A 114 15.88 -6.52 -10.70
C ARG A 114 14.98 -7.40 -9.84
N LEU A 115 13.81 -6.88 -9.49
CA LEU A 115 12.86 -7.57 -8.60
C LEU A 115 12.42 -8.94 -9.15
N ARG A 116 12.15 -9.06 -10.47
CA ARG A 116 11.69 -10.32 -11.09
C ARG A 116 12.73 -11.43 -11.07
N GLY A 117 13.99 -11.11 -11.37
CA GLY A 117 15.05 -12.11 -11.47
C GLY A 117 15.96 -12.21 -10.25
N GLY A 118 15.86 -11.26 -9.29
CA GLY A 118 16.78 -11.11 -8.18
C GLY A 118 16.13 -10.64 -6.89
N HIS A 119 14.90 -11.08 -6.59
CA HIS A 119 14.10 -10.59 -5.45
C HIS A 119 14.86 -10.64 -4.10
N ALA A 120 15.71 -11.65 -3.87
CA ALA A 120 16.50 -11.74 -2.66
C ALA A 120 17.63 -10.70 -2.62
N GLU A 121 18.25 -10.38 -3.76
CA GLU A 121 19.24 -9.32 -3.87
C GLU A 121 18.57 -7.95 -3.74
N THR A 122 17.45 -7.74 -4.44
CA THR A 122 16.61 -6.54 -4.28
C THR A 122 16.30 -6.28 -2.81
N ALA A 123 15.86 -7.29 -2.06
CA ALA A 123 15.53 -7.17 -0.65
C ALA A 123 16.76 -6.77 0.21
N ARG A 124 17.93 -7.37 -0.06
CA ARG A 124 19.18 -7.00 0.63
C ARG A 124 19.59 -5.55 0.33
N GLU A 125 19.45 -5.12 -0.93
CA GLU A 125 19.71 -3.73 -1.31
C GLU A 125 18.75 -2.76 -0.62
N LEU A 126 17.47 -3.10 -0.49
CA LEU A 126 16.49 -2.31 0.25
C LEU A 126 16.84 -2.17 1.74
N CYS A 127 17.59 -3.11 2.31
CA CYS A 127 17.95 -3.14 3.72
C CYS A 127 19.44 -2.85 4.00
N ARG A 128 20.25 -2.50 2.97
CA ARG A 128 21.72 -2.41 3.02
C ARG A 128 22.25 -1.70 4.26
N ASP A 129 21.77 -0.53 4.58
CA ASP A 129 22.30 0.29 5.69
C ASP A 129 21.32 0.38 6.87
N PHE A 130 20.34 -0.52 6.92
CA PHE A 130 19.29 -0.51 7.94
C PHE A 130 19.85 -0.58 9.38
N GLU A 131 20.85 -1.45 9.63
CA GLU A 131 21.44 -1.60 10.96
C GLU A 131 22.28 -0.40 11.37
N GLN A 132 22.91 0.31 10.44
CA GLN A 132 23.63 1.56 10.75
C GLN A 132 22.65 2.65 11.14
N LEU A 133 21.54 2.80 10.43
CA LEU A 133 20.48 3.73 10.77
C LEU A 133 19.87 3.39 12.14
N ALA A 134 19.61 2.11 12.39
CA ALA A 134 19.12 1.64 13.68
C ALA A 134 20.09 1.87 14.84
N ALA A 135 21.41 1.79 14.62
CA ALA A 135 22.42 2.15 15.62
C ALA A 135 22.37 3.66 15.94
N THR A 136 22.23 4.50 14.92
CA THR A 136 22.05 5.95 15.07
C THR A 136 20.79 6.29 15.88
N ALA A 137 19.66 5.61 15.59
CA ALA A 137 18.43 5.81 16.35
C ALA A 137 18.57 5.38 17.81
N ARG A 138 19.25 4.25 18.09
CA ARG A 138 19.50 3.76 19.45
C ARG A 138 20.32 4.76 20.26
N SER A 139 21.34 5.38 19.68
CA SER A 139 22.15 6.40 20.38
C SER A 139 21.34 7.64 20.78
N ARG A 140 20.20 7.88 20.13
CA ARG A 140 19.25 8.95 20.44
C ARG A 140 18.09 8.51 21.35
N GLY A 141 18.05 7.23 21.76
CA GLY A 141 16.94 6.66 22.53
C GLY A 141 15.63 6.52 21.74
N TRP A 142 15.69 6.36 20.43
CA TRP A 142 14.53 6.21 19.54
C TRP A 142 14.28 4.73 19.20
N PRO A 143 13.32 4.07 19.87
CA PRO A 143 13.13 2.62 19.77
C PRO A 143 12.23 2.18 18.63
N HIS A 144 11.44 3.10 18.06
CA HIS A 144 10.41 2.76 17.07
C HIS A 144 10.91 2.96 15.65
N SER A 145 10.55 2.02 14.80
CA SER A 145 10.90 2.08 13.38
C SER A 145 9.76 1.62 12.49
N THR A 146 9.62 2.27 11.35
CA THR A 146 8.71 1.90 10.28
C THR A 146 9.44 1.97 8.96
N SER A 147 9.31 0.92 8.14
CA SER A 147 9.79 0.90 6.76
C SER A 147 8.60 1.03 5.81
N VAL A 148 8.59 2.06 4.98
CA VAL A 148 7.64 2.17 3.88
C VAL A 148 8.31 1.59 2.65
N ILE A 149 7.73 0.53 2.07
CA ILE A 149 8.27 -0.18 0.91
C ILE A 149 7.28 -0.07 -0.25
N LEU A 150 7.80 0.33 -1.41
CA LEU A 150 7.06 0.33 -2.66
C LEU A 150 7.76 -0.62 -3.63
N LEU A 151 7.02 -1.53 -4.25
CA LEU A 151 7.53 -2.53 -5.20
C LEU A 151 6.85 -2.38 -6.56
N ASP A 152 7.48 -2.80 -7.65
CA ASP A 152 6.81 -2.93 -8.95
C ASP A 152 5.73 -4.02 -8.89
N GLY A 153 4.46 -3.64 -8.87
CA GLY A 153 3.32 -4.55 -8.69
C GLY A 153 3.04 -5.47 -9.88
N LEU A 154 3.73 -5.29 -11.01
CA LEU A 154 3.67 -6.22 -12.14
C LEU A 154 4.73 -7.34 -12.02
N ALA A 155 5.57 -7.33 -10.98
CA ALA A 155 6.47 -8.42 -10.68
C ALA A 155 5.77 -9.49 -9.84
N ASP A 156 5.88 -10.75 -10.26
CA ASP A 156 5.33 -11.94 -9.58
C ASP A 156 6.11 -12.34 -8.30
N THR A 157 7.18 -11.62 -7.99
CA THR A 157 8.12 -11.92 -6.89
C THR A 157 7.99 -10.97 -5.69
N CYS A 158 7.02 -10.06 -5.68
CA CYS A 158 6.83 -9.07 -4.60
C CYS A 158 6.74 -9.71 -3.21
N GLU A 159 5.91 -10.75 -3.05
CA GLU A 159 5.76 -11.43 -1.76
C GLU A 159 7.06 -12.11 -1.32
N ARG A 160 7.81 -12.72 -2.25
CA ARG A 160 9.12 -13.34 -1.96
C ARG A 160 10.16 -12.30 -1.54
N ALA A 161 10.19 -11.14 -2.21
CA ALA A 161 11.07 -10.04 -1.82
C ALA A 161 10.75 -9.54 -0.40
N LEU A 162 9.47 -9.38 -0.07
CA LEU A 162 9.05 -8.97 1.27
C LEU A 162 9.41 -10.02 2.34
N LYS A 163 9.24 -11.31 2.07
CA LYS A 163 9.69 -12.37 2.98
C LYS A 163 11.18 -12.26 3.26
N GLN A 164 12.00 -11.97 2.22
CA GLN A 164 13.43 -11.73 2.39
C GLN A 164 13.71 -10.45 3.20
N VAL A 165 13.01 -9.34 2.95
CA VAL A 165 13.11 -8.12 3.77
C VAL A 165 12.86 -8.41 5.25
N MET A 166 11.92 -9.33 5.55
CA MET A 166 11.66 -9.73 6.94
C MET A 166 12.86 -10.45 7.59
N LEU A 167 13.68 -11.12 6.82
CA LEU A 167 14.90 -11.78 7.28
C LEU A 167 16.06 -10.78 7.46
N GLU A 168 16.11 -9.75 6.63
CA GLU A 168 17.14 -8.71 6.66
C GLU A 168 16.85 -7.60 7.72
N THR A 169 15.61 -7.51 8.21
CA THR A 169 15.20 -6.54 9.22
C THR A 169 14.92 -7.22 10.56
N ARG A 170 14.59 -6.43 11.58
CA ARG A 170 14.31 -6.97 12.91
C ARG A 170 12.95 -7.65 12.99
N PRO A 171 12.78 -8.67 13.85
CA PRO A 171 11.52 -9.41 14.00
C PRO A 171 10.29 -8.52 14.26
N PHE A 172 10.48 -7.40 14.93
CA PHE A 172 9.39 -6.46 15.31
C PHE A 172 9.35 -5.18 14.47
N GLN A 173 10.10 -5.14 13.36
CA GLN A 173 10.03 -4.03 12.41
C GLN A 173 8.62 -3.89 11.86
N GLN A 174 8.07 -2.66 11.89
CA GLN A 174 6.87 -2.35 11.12
C GLN A 174 7.26 -2.16 9.66
N VAL A 175 6.58 -2.85 8.77
CA VAL A 175 6.75 -2.70 7.33
C VAL A 175 5.38 -2.42 6.74
N VAL A 176 5.26 -1.33 5.99
CA VAL A 176 4.01 -0.88 5.35
C VAL A 176 4.29 -0.43 3.93
N GLY A 177 3.27 -0.25 3.13
CA GLY A 177 3.42 0.24 1.76
C GLY A 177 2.51 -0.45 0.78
N GLY A 178 2.95 -0.55 -0.47
CA GLY A 178 2.16 -1.17 -1.52
C GLY A 178 2.93 -1.39 -2.81
N ALA A 179 2.37 -2.24 -3.64
CA ALA A 179 2.88 -2.49 -4.98
C ALA A 179 2.32 -1.47 -5.98
N ALA A 180 3.22 -0.88 -6.77
CA ALA A 180 2.88 0.07 -7.81
C ALA A 180 1.86 -0.52 -8.80
N GLY A 181 0.81 0.21 -9.07
CA GLY A 181 -0.22 -0.14 -10.03
C GLY A 181 -0.10 0.60 -11.35
N VAL A 182 -1.02 0.29 -12.24
CA VAL A 182 -1.16 0.97 -13.53
C VAL A 182 -2.63 1.26 -13.83
N ASP A 183 -2.90 2.32 -14.57
CA ASP A 183 -4.23 2.56 -15.16
C ASP A 183 -4.55 1.47 -16.20
N LEU A 184 -5.84 1.20 -16.40
CA LEU A 184 -6.31 0.25 -17.40
C LEU A 184 -5.72 0.53 -18.78
N GLY A 185 -5.11 -0.48 -19.38
CA GLY A 185 -4.49 -0.40 -20.72
C GLY A 185 -3.01 0.02 -20.73
N LEU A 186 -2.40 0.28 -19.56
CA LEU A 186 -0.98 0.55 -19.43
C LEU A 186 -0.26 -0.66 -18.81
N ASN A 187 0.99 -0.91 -19.21
CA ASN A 187 1.72 -2.16 -18.90
C ASN A 187 3.02 -1.93 -18.14
N THR A 188 3.27 -0.72 -17.64
CA THR A 188 4.54 -0.41 -16.98
C THR A 188 4.27 0.25 -15.64
N ALA A 189 4.46 -0.50 -14.57
CA ALA A 189 4.54 0.03 -13.23
C ALA A 189 5.97 0.49 -12.94
N ARG A 190 6.12 1.53 -12.15
CA ARG A 190 7.41 2.07 -11.73
C ARG A 190 7.38 2.43 -10.25
N VAL A 191 8.52 2.27 -9.62
CA VAL A 191 8.80 2.87 -8.32
C VAL A 191 9.93 3.87 -8.47
N GLY A 192 9.94 4.89 -7.62
CA GLY A 192 10.90 5.98 -7.75
C GLY A 192 11.52 6.38 -6.41
N MET A 193 12.76 6.85 -6.49
CA MET A 193 13.50 7.38 -5.36
C MET A 193 14.30 8.60 -5.80
N ARG A 194 14.19 9.67 -5.02
CA ARG A 194 14.81 10.97 -5.33
C ARG A 194 14.33 11.52 -6.68
N LEU A 195 15.18 11.50 -7.70
CA LEU A 195 14.87 12.05 -9.03
C LEU A 195 14.75 10.96 -10.11
N GLN A 196 14.73 9.69 -9.72
CA GLN A 196 14.74 8.56 -10.63
C GLN A 196 13.54 7.65 -10.42
N ALA A 197 13.08 7.01 -11.48
CA ALA A 197 12.04 5.99 -11.43
C ALA A 197 12.41 4.80 -12.33
N SER A 198 12.15 3.59 -11.85
CA SER A 198 12.48 2.36 -12.56
C SER A 198 11.34 1.35 -12.50
N PRO A 199 11.11 0.59 -13.58
CA PRO A 199 10.36 -0.65 -13.50
C PRO A 199 11.24 -1.74 -12.88
N ASP A 200 10.65 -2.89 -12.57
CA ASP A 200 11.33 -4.08 -12.06
C ASP A 200 12.24 -3.79 -10.86
N ALA A 201 11.73 -3.01 -9.91
CA ALA A 201 12.49 -2.50 -8.78
C ALA A 201 11.64 -2.37 -7.51
N GLY A 202 12.32 -2.12 -6.40
CA GLY A 202 11.72 -1.70 -5.15
C GLY A 202 12.42 -0.46 -4.59
N VAL A 203 11.70 0.32 -3.80
CA VAL A 203 12.25 1.42 -3.00
C VAL A 203 11.79 1.30 -1.56
N ALA A 204 12.60 1.75 -0.64
CA ALA A 204 12.29 1.80 0.78
C ALA A 204 12.61 3.17 1.38
N LEU A 205 11.78 3.60 2.30
CA LEU A 205 12.07 4.67 3.26
C LEU A 205 12.00 4.05 4.66
N HIS A 206 13.14 3.96 5.32
CA HIS A 206 13.26 3.54 6.71
C HIS A 206 13.24 4.77 7.60
N VAL A 207 12.34 4.81 8.57
CA VAL A 207 12.22 5.92 9.54
C VAL A 207 12.30 5.38 10.95
N PHE A 208 13.15 5.98 11.78
CA PHE A 208 13.24 5.73 13.21
C PHE A 208 12.89 7.00 13.98
N GLY A 209 12.17 6.85 15.08
CA GLY A 209 11.75 7.97 15.90
C GLY A 209 11.37 7.57 17.33
N PRO A 210 11.04 8.56 18.17
CA PRO A 210 10.62 8.32 19.55
C PRO A 210 9.23 7.72 19.66
N THR A 211 8.39 7.92 18.64
CA THR A 211 6.97 7.53 18.65
C THR A 211 6.70 6.50 17.54
N ARG A 212 5.86 5.52 17.85
CA ARG A 212 5.45 4.49 16.89
C ARG A 212 4.43 5.06 15.91
N TRP A 213 4.54 4.66 14.64
CA TRP A 213 3.48 4.90 13.67
C TRP A 213 2.29 3.97 13.94
N GLY A 214 1.10 4.49 13.79
CA GLY A 214 -0.13 3.69 13.88
C GLY A 214 -0.40 2.97 12.56
N VAL A 215 -0.68 1.66 12.62
CA VAL A 215 -1.02 0.87 11.43
C VAL A 215 -2.31 0.11 11.69
N GLY A 216 -3.21 0.15 10.71
CA GLY A 216 -4.44 -0.63 10.70
C GLY A 216 -4.70 -1.24 9.34
N ILE A 217 -5.35 -2.39 9.31
CA ILE A 217 -5.68 -3.13 8.11
C ILE A 217 -7.02 -3.85 8.27
N ASP A 218 -7.84 -3.80 7.24
CA ASP A 218 -9.07 -4.60 7.16
C ASP A 218 -9.45 -4.83 5.69
N HIS A 219 -10.07 -5.97 5.40
CA HIS A 219 -10.52 -6.30 4.05
C HIS A 219 -12.03 -6.14 3.85
N GLY A 220 -12.85 -6.31 4.87
CA GLY A 220 -14.32 -6.20 4.79
C GLY A 220 -15.02 -7.24 3.93
N LEU A 221 -14.30 -8.24 3.42
CA LEU A 221 -14.85 -9.31 2.61
C LEU A 221 -15.57 -10.32 3.49
N THR A 222 -16.66 -10.88 3.00
CA THR A 222 -17.47 -11.85 3.73
C THR A 222 -17.41 -13.24 3.07
N PRO A 223 -17.40 -14.33 3.87
CA PRO A 223 -17.53 -15.67 3.33
C PRO A 223 -18.92 -15.89 2.73
N PRO A 224 -19.08 -16.88 1.84
CA PRO A 224 -20.38 -17.19 1.24
C PRO A 224 -21.39 -17.63 2.28
N SER A 225 -22.67 -17.41 1.96
CA SER A 225 -23.77 -17.93 2.79
C SER A 225 -23.73 -19.46 2.85
N PRO A 226 -24.06 -20.11 4.00
CA PRO A 226 -24.18 -21.56 4.09
C PRO A 226 -25.22 -22.20 3.14
N ARG A 227 -26.06 -21.38 2.53
CA ARG A 227 -27.09 -21.84 1.55
C ARG A 227 -26.57 -22.00 0.13
N MET A 228 -25.29 -21.65 -0.12
CA MET A 228 -24.70 -21.72 -1.46
C MET A 228 -24.20 -23.12 -1.80
N SER A 229 -24.19 -23.46 -3.08
CA SER A 229 -23.73 -24.78 -3.56
C SER A 229 -22.22 -24.95 -3.51
N VAL A 230 -21.47 -23.85 -3.40
CA VAL A 230 -20.01 -23.88 -3.24
C VAL A 230 -19.67 -24.29 -1.81
N ALA A 231 -18.76 -25.24 -1.67
CA ALA A 231 -18.23 -25.62 -0.35
C ALA A 231 -17.66 -24.39 0.35
N LEU A 232 -18.01 -24.24 1.64
CA LEU A 232 -17.49 -23.15 2.47
C LEU A 232 -15.96 -23.17 2.59
N LYS A 233 -15.37 -24.38 2.53
CA LYS A 233 -13.91 -24.58 2.52
C LYS A 233 -13.54 -25.57 1.42
N MET A 234 -12.57 -25.19 0.60
CA MET A 234 -11.99 -26.01 -0.45
C MET A 234 -10.49 -26.16 -0.18
N THR A 235 -9.92 -27.28 -0.56
CA THR A 235 -8.48 -27.54 -0.42
C THR A 235 -7.76 -27.22 -1.72
N VAL A 236 -6.67 -26.46 -1.66
CA VAL A 236 -5.73 -26.33 -2.78
C VAL A 236 -5.00 -27.67 -2.93
N THR A 237 -5.36 -28.46 -3.95
CA THR A 237 -4.79 -29.81 -4.15
C THR A 237 -3.63 -29.82 -5.12
N LYS A 238 -3.49 -28.79 -5.96
CA LYS A 238 -2.36 -28.65 -6.88
C LYS A 238 -2.03 -27.20 -7.16
N MET A 239 -0.74 -26.86 -7.09
CA MET A 239 -0.21 -25.52 -7.31
C MET A 239 1.03 -25.55 -8.20
N THR A 240 1.15 -24.60 -9.13
CA THR A 240 2.36 -24.42 -9.94
C THR A 240 2.73 -22.93 -9.96
N GLY A 241 3.78 -22.56 -9.24
CA GLY A 241 4.14 -21.15 -9.04
C GLY A 241 2.98 -20.39 -8.38
N ASN A 242 2.45 -19.37 -9.02
CA ASN A 242 1.28 -18.61 -8.56
C ASN A 242 -0.06 -19.07 -9.20
N VAL A 243 -0.07 -20.25 -9.84
CA VAL A 243 -1.28 -20.82 -10.46
C VAL A 243 -1.87 -21.89 -9.56
N ILE A 244 -3.10 -21.70 -9.08
CA ILE A 244 -3.89 -22.76 -8.45
C ILE A 244 -4.47 -23.61 -9.58
N GLU A 245 -3.90 -24.78 -9.80
CA GLU A 245 -4.35 -25.71 -10.84
C GLU A 245 -5.66 -26.39 -10.43
N GLU A 246 -5.72 -26.87 -9.17
CA GLU A 246 -6.83 -27.67 -8.67
C GLU A 246 -7.30 -27.23 -7.28
N LEU A 247 -8.63 -27.23 -7.12
CA LEU A 247 -9.32 -27.17 -5.83
C LEU A 247 -10.13 -28.45 -5.66
N ASP A 248 -9.91 -29.19 -4.55
CA ASP A 248 -10.54 -30.49 -4.25
C ASP A 248 -10.40 -31.52 -5.40
N GLY A 249 -9.23 -31.55 -6.07
CA GLY A 249 -8.92 -32.48 -7.16
C GLY A 249 -9.62 -32.16 -8.50
N ARG A 250 -10.15 -30.93 -8.67
CA ARG A 250 -10.80 -30.47 -9.89
C ARG A 250 -10.16 -29.17 -10.37
N PRO A 251 -10.25 -28.84 -11.69
CA PRO A 251 -9.81 -27.55 -12.19
C PRO A 251 -10.36 -26.40 -11.34
N ALA A 252 -9.46 -25.53 -10.85
CA ALA A 252 -9.82 -24.53 -9.83
C ALA A 252 -10.92 -23.57 -10.30
N PHE A 253 -11.01 -23.28 -11.61
CA PHE A 253 -12.05 -22.41 -12.17
C PHE A 253 -13.46 -23.00 -12.07
N GLU A 254 -13.63 -24.32 -11.96
CA GLU A 254 -14.95 -24.93 -11.75
C GLU A 254 -15.63 -24.42 -10.47
N ALA A 255 -14.86 -24.10 -9.44
CA ALA A 255 -15.40 -23.53 -8.21
C ALA A 255 -16.04 -22.15 -8.49
N TYR A 256 -15.39 -21.32 -9.30
CA TYR A 256 -15.93 -20.02 -9.69
C TYR A 256 -17.12 -20.12 -10.63
N GLN A 257 -17.14 -21.10 -11.51
CA GLN A 257 -18.31 -21.35 -12.37
C GLN A 257 -19.54 -21.74 -11.55
N ARG A 258 -19.37 -22.59 -10.53
CA ARG A 258 -20.46 -22.92 -9.59
C ARG A 258 -20.89 -21.70 -8.77
N HIS A 259 -19.92 -20.95 -8.22
CA HIS A 259 -20.20 -19.73 -7.47
C HIS A 259 -20.96 -18.69 -8.30
N ALA A 260 -20.56 -18.47 -9.55
CA ALA A 260 -21.24 -17.56 -10.46
C ALA A 260 -22.69 -18.00 -10.76
N LYS A 261 -22.89 -19.31 -10.95
CA LYS A 261 -24.23 -19.88 -11.15
C LYS A 261 -25.13 -19.65 -9.94
N ASP A 262 -24.60 -19.79 -8.73
CA ASP A 262 -25.34 -19.55 -7.47
C ASP A 262 -25.77 -18.08 -7.31
N HIS A 263 -25.10 -17.16 -8.03
CA HIS A 263 -25.40 -15.73 -8.05
C HIS A 263 -26.10 -15.27 -9.36
N ASP A 264 -26.60 -16.20 -10.17
CA ASP A 264 -27.25 -15.91 -11.47
C ASP A 264 -26.33 -15.11 -12.43
N VAL A 265 -24.99 -15.30 -12.33
CA VAL A 265 -24.00 -14.67 -13.20
C VAL A 265 -23.53 -15.67 -14.26
N GLN A 266 -23.62 -15.29 -15.53
CA GLN A 266 -22.99 -16.03 -16.62
C GLN A 266 -21.58 -15.51 -16.87
N LEU A 267 -20.56 -16.36 -16.70
CA LEU A 267 -19.17 -16.00 -16.94
C LEU A 267 -18.83 -16.12 -18.42
N GLY A 268 -18.23 -15.08 -18.98
CA GLY A 268 -17.69 -14.99 -20.32
C GLY A 268 -16.35 -14.26 -20.33
N PRO A 269 -15.67 -14.23 -21.50
CA PRO A 269 -14.37 -13.54 -21.62
C PRO A 269 -14.39 -12.07 -21.19
N GLU A 270 -15.54 -11.40 -21.34
CA GLU A 270 -15.73 -9.98 -21.05
C GLU A 270 -15.82 -9.65 -19.54
N ASN A 271 -16.22 -10.61 -18.70
CA ASN A 271 -16.47 -10.35 -17.28
C ASN A 271 -15.72 -11.26 -16.31
N VAL A 272 -15.11 -12.35 -16.78
CA VAL A 272 -14.45 -13.35 -15.91
C VAL A 272 -13.35 -12.73 -15.04
N ALA A 273 -12.50 -11.88 -15.60
CA ALA A 273 -11.42 -11.23 -14.84
C ALA A 273 -11.98 -10.33 -13.73
N GLN A 274 -12.97 -9.50 -14.03
CA GLN A 274 -13.64 -8.68 -13.04
C GLN A 274 -14.30 -9.52 -11.96
N TYR A 275 -14.98 -10.61 -12.34
CA TYR A 275 -15.64 -11.51 -11.38
C TYR A 275 -14.65 -12.15 -10.40
N LEU A 276 -13.50 -12.63 -10.90
CA LEU A 276 -12.43 -13.19 -10.06
C LEU A 276 -11.88 -12.14 -9.08
N ILE A 277 -11.63 -10.92 -9.55
CA ILE A 277 -11.07 -9.83 -8.75
C ILE A 277 -12.02 -9.38 -7.64
N THR A 278 -13.32 -9.33 -7.92
CA THR A 278 -14.35 -8.90 -6.94
C THR A 278 -14.85 -10.03 -6.03
N ASN A 279 -14.49 -11.27 -6.33
CA ASN A 279 -14.78 -12.45 -5.51
C ASN A 279 -13.48 -13.21 -5.20
N PRO A 280 -12.55 -12.63 -4.43
CA PRO A 280 -11.25 -13.22 -4.19
C PRO A 280 -11.32 -14.45 -3.27
N LEU A 281 -10.21 -15.18 -3.18
CA LEU A 281 -10.08 -16.32 -2.27
C LEU A 281 -9.64 -15.86 -0.89
N GLY A 282 -10.41 -16.19 0.13
CA GLY A 282 -10.00 -16.13 1.54
C GLY A 282 -9.23 -17.38 1.91
N VAL A 283 -8.08 -17.23 2.55
CA VAL A 283 -7.21 -18.31 3.00
C VAL A 283 -7.39 -18.50 4.50
N TYR A 284 -7.76 -19.70 4.91
CA TYR A 284 -7.97 -20.03 6.30
C TYR A 284 -6.65 -20.36 7.02
N PHE A 285 -6.56 -19.90 8.26
CA PHE A 285 -5.59 -20.34 9.24
C PHE A 285 -6.28 -20.47 10.59
N LEU A 286 -6.30 -21.67 11.18
CA LEU A 286 -6.99 -21.96 12.44
C LEU A 286 -8.45 -21.45 12.45
N ASP A 287 -9.20 -21.79 11.41
CA ASP A 287 -10.62 -21.41 11.21
C ASP A 287 -10.93 -19.93 11.00
N GLU A 288 -9.91 -19.06 10.96
CA GLU A 288 -10.05 -17.65 10.60
C GLU A 288 -9.51 -17.37 9.18
N ILE A 289 -10.13 -16.46 8.46
CA ILE A 289 -9.60 -15.95 7.20
C ILE A 289 -8.47 -14.97 7.53
N ARG A 290 -7.24 -15.37 7.27
CA ARG A 290 -6.03 -14.61 7.60
C ARG A 290 -5.45 -13.82 6.46
N SER A 291 -5.61 -14.29 5.25
CA SER A 291 -5.14 -13.61 4.05
C SER A 291 -6.12 -13.77 2.91
N VAL A 292 -6.00 -12.89 1.93
CA VAL A 292 -6.81 -12.89 0.73
C VAL A 292 -5.89 -13.06 -0.47
N ARG A 293 -6.33 -13.80 -1.48
CA ARG A 293 -5.64 -13.97 -2.76
C ARG A 293 -6.57 -13.62 -3.91
N VAL A 294 -6.15 -12.71 -4.74
CA VAL A 294 -6.90 -12.31 -5.94
C VAL A 294 -6.41 -13.13 -7.12
N ALA A 295 -7.33 -13.79 -7.81
CA ALA A 295 -7.07 -14.36 -9.11
C ALA A 295 -7.38 -13.29 -10.20
N GLY A 296 -6.46 -13.08 -11.13
CA GLY A 296 -6.62 -12.09 -12.21
C GLY A 296 -7.04 -12.71 -13.56
N SER A 297 -6.76 -14.00 -13.75
CA SER A 297 -7.06 -14.70 -15.00
C SER A 297 -7.17 -16.21 -14.81
N VAL A 298 -7.64 -16.88 -15.87
CA VAL A 298 -7.80 -18.33 -15.93
C VAL A 298 -6.88 -18.90 -17.02
N THR A 299 -6.18 -20.00 -16.73
CA THR A 299 -5.38 -20.71 -17.73
C THR A 299 -6.27 -21.52 -18.69
N GLY A 300 -5.70 -21.93 -19.83
CA GLY A 300 -6.42 -22.81 -20.78
C GLY A 300 -6.85 -24.16 -20.21
N THR A 301 -6.28 -24.59 -19.08
CA THR A 301 -6.61 -25.82 -18.35
C THR A 301 -7.57 -25.60 -17.17
N GLY A 302 -8.04 -24.38 -16.96
CA GLY A 302 -8.94 -24.02 -15.84
C GLY A 302 -8.24 -23.74 -14.52
N GLY A 303 -6.93 -23.51 -14.52
CA GLY A 303 -6.20 -23.02 -13.36
C GLY A 303 -6.42 -21.51 -13.15
N LEU A 304 -6.26 -21.04 -11.92
CA LEU A 304 -6.42 -19.63 -11.52
C LEU A 304 -5.04 -18.98 -11.31
N VAL A 305 -4.73 -17.95 -12.09
CA VAL A 305 -3.48 -17.18 -11.93
C VAL A 305 -3.68 -16.15 -10.82
N CYS A 306 -3.02 -16.35 -9.69
CA CYS A 306 -3.15 -15.53 -8.49
C CYS A 306 -2.03 -14.48 -8.37
N THR A 307 -2.27 -13.43 -7.60
CA THR A 307 -1.29 -12.37 -7.29
C THR A 307 -0.16 -12.83 -6.37
N ALA A 308 -0.30 -13.99 -5.73
CA ALA A 308 0.70 -14.57 -4.82
C ALA A 308 0.51 -16.09 -4.70
N GLU A 309 1.55 -16.76 -4.24
CA GLU A 309 1.55 -18.22 -4.05
C GLU A 309 0.73 -18.66 -2.83
N LEU A 310 0.21 -19.88 -2.90
CA LEU A 310 -0.37 -20.62 -1.79
C LEU A 310 0.36 -21.96 -1.63
N ALA A 311 0.34 -22.51 -0.43
CA ALA A 311 0.81 -23.88 -0.22
C ALA A 311 -0.29 -24.88 -0.63
N GLU A 312 0.08 -26.00 -1.24
CA GLU A 312 -0.79 -27.15 -1.35
C GLU A 312 -1.26 -27.60 0.04
N GLY A 313 -2.51 -27.99 0.17
CA GLY A 313 -3.17 -28.27 1.45
C GLY A 313 -3.77 -27.03 2.12
N SER A 314 -3.56 -25.81 1.59
CA SER A 314 -4.25 -24.62 2.09
C SER A 314 -5.77 -24.73 1.94
N LEU A 315 -6.49 -24.33 2.98
CA LEU A 315 -7.94 -24.23 2.94
C LEU A 315 -8.34 -22.83 2.46
N VAL A 316 -9.20 -22.77 1.44
CA VAL A 316 -9.66 -21.51 0.85
C VAL A 316 -11.18 -21.48 0.72
N THR A 317 -11.73 -20.27 0.61
CA THR A 317 -13.14 -20.03 0.25
C THR A 317 -13.23 -18.84 -0.68
N ILE A 318 -14.26 -18.81 -1.55
CA ILE A 318 -14.53 -17.61 -2.35
C ILE A 318 -15.23 -16.59 -1.44
N LEU A 319 -14.70 -15.39 -1.40
CA LEU A 319 -15.25 -14.27 -0.61
C LEU A 319 -16.10 -13.37 -1.50
N HIS A 320 -16.98 -12.61 -0.87
CA HIS A 320 -17.82 -11.62 -1.53
C HIS A 320 -17.48 -10.20 -1.07
N ALA A 321 -17.35 -9.29 -2.03
CA ALA A 321 -17.11 -7.87 -1.81
C ALA A 321 -18.45 -7.11 -1.77
N ASP A 322 -19.02 -6.95 -0.57
CA ASP A 322 -20.14 -6.05 -0.35
C ASP A 322 -19.66 -4.61 -0.19
N PRO A 323 -20.16 -3.63 -0.99
CA PRO A 323 -19.71 -2.25 -0.93
C PRO A 323 -19.80 -1.59 0.45
N ARG A 324 -20.83 -1.91 1.26
CA ARG A 324 -20.97 -1.35 2.61
C ARG A 324 -19.90 -1.88 3.53
N ASN A 325 -19.66 -3.20 3.49
CA ASN A 325 -18.66 -3.86 4.31
C ASN A 325 -17.25 -3.39 3.97
N LEU A 326 -16.96 -3.14 2.68
CA LEU A 326 -15.69 -2.58 2.23
C LEU A 326 -15.47 -1.19 2.85
N ILE A 327 -16.43 -0.26 2.68
CA ILE A 327 -16.35 1.10 3.23
C ILE A 327 -16.18 1.08 4.75
N GLU A 328 -16.97 0.28 5.45
CA GLU A 328 -16.86 0.12 6.91
C GLU A 328 -15.51 -0.45 7.34
N ALA A 329 -14.94 -1.37 6.55
CA ALA A 329 -13.62 -1.95 6.81
C ALA A 329 -12.50 -0.90 6.70
N ALA A 330 -12.54 0.00 5.73
CA ALA A 330 -11.59 1.09 5.65
C ALA A 330 -11.68 2.01 6.89
N GLY A 331 -12.89 2.30 7.36
CA GLY A 331 -13.10 3.01 8.62
C GLY A 331 -12.54 2.26 9.84
N ARG A 332 -12.74 0.93 9.93
CA ARG A 332 -12.14 0.10 11.00
C ARG A 332 -10.61 0.07 10.91
N ALA A 333 -10.04 -0.03 9.72
CA ALA A 333 -8.59 0.08 9.52
C ALA A 333 -8.05 1.42 10.01
N ALA A 334 -8.74 2.52 9.70
CA ALA A 334 -8.40 3.85 10.17
C ALA A 334 -8.48 3.96 11.71
N GLN A 335 -9.54 3.46 12.33
CA GLN A 335 -9.70 3.42 13.80
C GLN A 335 -8.58 2.60 14.46
N ALA A 336 -8.20 1.45 13.86
CA ALA A 336 -7.09 0.64 14.34
C ALA A 336 -5.75 1.38 14.22
N ALA A 337 -5.50 2.08 13.11
CA ALA A 337 -4.32 2.92 12.93
C ALA A 337 -4.25 4.02 14.00
N ARG A 338 -5.35 4.74 14.24
CA ARG A 338 -5.44 5.77 15.29
C ARG A 338 -5.18 5.21 16.69
N LYS A 339 -5.77 4.06 17.02
CA LYS A 339 -5.53 3.38 18.29
C LYS A 339 -4.06 2.97 18.46
N ASN A 340 -3.43 2.52 17.39
CA ASN A 340 -2.03 2.05 17.41
C ASN A 340 -0.99 3.18 17.43
N LEU A 341 -1.39 4.44 17.42
CA LEU A 341 -0.55 5.61 17.76
C LEU A 341 -0.23 5.69 19.26
N ASP A 342 -0.83 4.83 20.09
CA ASP A 342 -0.58 4.75 21.52
C ASP A 342 -0.77 6.12 22.23
N GLY A 343 -1.75 6.92 21.78
CA GLY A 343 -2.10 8.23 22.34
C GLY A 343 -1.44 9.44 21.68
N ALA A 344 -0.47 9.23 20.75
CA ALA A 344 0.09 10.34 19.99
C ALA A 344 -0.93 10.95 19.01
N ALA A 345 -0.82 12.26 18.78
CA ALA A 345 -1.60 12.93 17.75
C ALA A 345 -1.10 12.56 16.34
N PRO A 346 -1.98 12.39 15.35
CA PRO A 346 -1.58 12.12 13.97
C PRO A 346 -1.14 13.40 13.25
N ALA A 347 0.03 13.38 12.63
CA ALA A 347 0.54 14.45 11.76
C ALA A 347 0.17 14.20 10.29
N ALA A 348 0.08 12.95 9.86
CA ALA A 348 -0.28 12.58 8.49
C ALA A 348 -0.87 11.17 8.42
N VAL A 349 -1.53 10.87 7.29
CA VAL A 349 -2.03 9.54 6.95
C VAL A 349 -1.52 9.13 5.58
N LEU A 350 -1.02 7.88 5.48
CA LEU A 350 -0.84 7.18 4.21
C LEU A 350 -1.94 6.12 4.07
N LEU A 351 -2.56 6.06 2.90
CA LEU A 351 -3.58 5.07 2.56
C LEU A 351 -3.10 4.23 1.37
N PHE A 352 -2.83 2.95 1.62
CA PHE A 352 -2.53 1.96 0.59
C PHE A 352 -3.77 1.07 0.43
N ASP A 353 -4.46 1.23 -0.68
CA ASP A 353 -5.74 0.57 -0.91
C ASP A 353 -5.67 -0.30 -2.16
N CYS A 354 -6.36 -1.43 -2.16
CA CYS A 354 -6.29 -2.36 -3.28
C CYS A 354 -7.04 -1.85 -4.51
N GLY A 355 -6.44 -1.97 -5.68
CA GLY A 355 -7.12 -1.70 -6.95
C GLY A 355 -8.39 -2.53 -7.15
N SER A 356 -8.46 -3.75 -6.58
CA SER A 356 -9.65 -4.60 -6.61
C SER A 356 -10.84 -3.96 -5.86
N ARG A 357 -10.57 -3.24 -4.77
CA ARG A 357 -11.61 -2.50 -4.02
C ARG A 357 -12.10 -1.30 -4.82
N GLY A 358 -11.18 -0.60 -5.50
CA GLY A 358 -11.54 0.46 -6.45
C GLY A 358 -12.43 -0.05 -7.59
N MET A 359 -12.23 -1.27 -8.05
CA MET A 359 -13.11 -1.92 -9.05
C MET A 359 -14.47 -2.32 -8.45
N ALA A 360 -14.48 -2.90 -7.26
CA ALA A 360 -15.71 -3.35 -6.58
C ALA A 360 -16.62 -2.16 -6.19
N LEU A 361 -16.05 -1.06 -5.74
CA LEU A 361 -16.78 0.14 -5.30
C LEU A 361 -17.13 1.09 -6.45
N GLY A 362 -16.36 1.09 -7.53
CA GLY A 362 -16.60 1.95 -8.68
C GLY A 362 -16.78 3.42 -8.29
N GLN A 363 -17.92 4.01 -8.62
CA GLN A 363 -18.25 5.40 -8.30
C GLN A 363 -18.42 5.66 -6.78
N SER A 364 -18.59 4.62 -5.97
CA SER A 364 -18.72 4.75 -4.52
C SER A 364 -17.38 4.79 -3.79
N PHE A 365 -16.25 4.71 -4.50
CA PHE A 365 -14.93 4.63 -3.87
C PHE A 365 -14.58 5.88 -3.03
N ASP A 366 -15.06 7.07 -3.40
CA ASP A 366 -14.90 8.28 -2.58
C ASP A 366 -15.48 8.14 -1.16
N ARG A 367 -16.49 7.27 -0.96
CA ARG A 367 -17.05 7.00 0.38
C ARG A 367 -16.09 6.21 1.25
N GLU A 368 -15.25 5.37 0.64
CA GLU A 368 -14.19 4.65 1.35
C GLU A 368 -13.11 5.61 1.85
N VAL A 369 -12.64 6.50 0.98
CA VAL A 369 -11.71 7.58 1.36
C VAL A 369 -12.31 8.46 2.46
N ALA A 370 -13.60 8.80 2.34
CA ALA A 370 -14.31 9.57 3.36
C ALA A 370 -14.34 8.84 4.72
N ALA A 371 -14.56 7.52 4.74
CA ALA A 371 -14.58 6.74 5.99
C ALA A 371 -13.21 6.77 6.71
N VAL A 372 -12.10 6.83 5.97
CA VAL A 372 -10.76 7.01 6.55
C VAL A 372 -10.59 8.46 7.06
N ARG A 373 -10.96 9.45 6.26
CA ARG A 373 -10.87 10.88 6.62
C ARG A 373 -11.69 11.21 7.87
N ASP A 374 -12.87 10.63 8.03
CA ASP A 374 -13.75 10.89 9.18
C ASP A 374 -13.12 10.45 10.52
N VAL A 375 -12.18 9.49 10.49
CA VAL A 375 -11.37 9.11 11.66
C VAL A 375 -10.20 10.09 11.88
N PHE A 376 -9.72 10.74 10.84
CA PHE A 376 -8.59 11.67 10.84
C PHE A 376 -8.99 13.05 10.28
N PRO A 377 -9.94 13.75 10.92
CA PRO A 377 -10.36 15.06 10.43
C PRO A 377 -9.16 16.03 10.43
N ASP A 378 -9.07 16.83 9.38
CA ASP A 378 -8.04 17.87 9.19
C ASP A 378 -6.58 17.36 9.16
N VAL A 379 -6.37 16.04 9.06
CA VAL A 379 -5.04 15.44 8.94
C VAL A 379 -4.68 15.30 7.46
N PRO A 380 -3.54 15.82 7.00
CA PRO A 380 -3.05 15.62 5.63
C PRO A 380 -2.96 14.14 5.28
N MET A 381 -3.47 13.76 4.12
CA MET A 381 -3.47 12.38 3.64
C MET A 381 -2.99 12.29 2.21
N ALA A 382 -2.18 11.27 1.91
CA ALA A 382 -1.94 10.82 0.55
C ALA A 382 -1.93 9.30 0.47
N GLY A 383 -2.15 8.78 -0.72
CA GLY A 383 -2.15 7.34 -0.94
C GLY A 383 -2.42 7.00 -2.40
N PHE A 384 -2.57 5.70 -2.65
CA PHE A 384 -2.82 5.24 -4.00
C PHE A 384 -3.48 3.85 -4.02
N LEU A 385 -4.12 3.54 -5.16
CA LEU A 385 -4.61 2.19 -5.45
C LEU A 385 -3.45 1.29 -5.87
N THR A 386 -3.17 0.28 -5.05
CA THR A 386 -2.06 -0.66 -5.15
C THR A 386 -2.44 -1.94 -5.90
N TYR A 387 -1.44 -2.69 -6.35
CA TYR A 387 -1.58 -4.06 -6.86
C TYR A 387 -1.18 -5.13 -5.84
N GLY A 388 -1.19 -4.76 -4.57
CA GLY A 388 -0.92 -5.56 -3.39
C GLY A 388 -0.48 -4.66 -2.25
N GLU A 389 -1.08 -4.84 -1.09
CA GLU A 389 -0.83 -4.04 0.10
C GLU A 389 0.26 -4.68 0.95
N ILE A 390 1.08 -3.84 1.56
CA ILE A 390 2.16 -4.27 2.45
C ILE A 390 1.83 -3.79 3.86
N ALA A 391 1.66 -4.73 4.79
CA ALA A 391 1.44 -4.40 6.19
C ALA A 391 1.91 -5.52 7.11
N ARG A 392 3.01 -5.28 7.83
CA ARG A 392 3.48 -6.11 8.93
C ARG A 392 3.63 -5.28 10.19
N PHE A 393 2.88 -5.64 11.22
CA PHE A 393 2.92 -4.96 12.52
C PHE A 393 2.40 -5.92 13.60
N ARG A 394 2.47 -5.53 14.87
CA ARG A 394 2.08 -6.29 16.08
C ARG A 394 1.22 -7.54 15.80
N GLY A 395 1.81 -8.73 15.85
CA GLY A 395 1.10 -10.01 15.77
C GLY A 395 0.64 -10.46 14.37
N ARG A 396 0.79 -9.62 13.33
CA ARG A 396 0.59 -10.02 11.94
C ARG A 396 1.94 -10.31 11.30
N LEU A 397 2.17 -11.56 10.93
CA LEU A 397 3.45 -12.02 10.39
C LEU A 397 3.48 -12.01 8.86
N ASP A 398 2.33 -12.19 8.20
CA ASP A 398 2.22 -12.14 6.75
C ASP A 398 2.27 -10.66 6.30
N PRO A 399 3.29 -10.25 5.52
CA PRO A 399 3.45 -8.87 5.10
C PRO A 399 2.68 -8.51 3.84
N TRP A 400 2.18 -9.51 3.07
CA TRP A 400 1.54 -9.30 1.77
C TRP A 400 0.04 -9.54 1.84
N HIS A 401 -0.71 -8.54 1.39
CA HIS A 401 -2.17 -8.55 1.43
C HIS A 401 -2.76 -8.23 0.06
N ASN A 402 -3.99 -8.64 -0.17
CA ASN A 402 -4.79 -8.29 -1.32
C ASN A 402 -6.20 -7.92 -0.87
N SER A 403 -6.88 -7.08 -1.64
CA SER A 403 -8.25 -6.62 -1.37
C SER A 403 -8.42 -6.00 0.02
N THR A 404 -7.39 -5.32 0.51
CA THR A 404 -7.39 -4.70 1.84
C THR A 404 -7.20 -3.18 1.76
N ALA A 405 -7.66 -2.49 2.79
CA ALA A 405 -7.27 -1.11 3.07
C ALA A 405 -6.21 -1.12 4.18
N VAL A 406 -5.03 -0.57 3.90
CA VAL A 406 -3.95 -0.36 4.87
C VAL A 406 -3.84 1.12 5.16
N VAL A 407 -4.13 1.49 6.39
CA VAL A 407 -4.05 2.87 6.88
C VAL A 407 -2.86 3.01 7.81
N VAL A 408 -2.02 4.00 7.53
CA VAL A 408 -0.80 4.28 8.29
C VAL A 408 -0.84 5.71 8.79
N ALA A 409 -0.88 5.89 10.10
CA ALA A 409 -0.87 7.20 10.74
C ALA A 409 0.56 7.53 11.22
N ILE A 410 1.10 8.64 10.74
CA ILE A 410 2.40 9.19 11.14
C ILE A 410 2.15 10.07 12.37
N PRO A 411 2.84 9.86 13.52
CA PRO A 411 2.66 10.67 14.72
C PRO A 411 3.31 12.06 14.60
N GLU A 412 2.78 13.02 15.40
CA GLU A 412 3.40 14.33 15.62
C GLU A 412 4.77 14.27 16.33
#